data_2532c6fd143f5e4da655abef33a68a6e
#
_entry.id   2532c6fd143f5e4da655abef33a68a6e
#
_cell.length_a   1.000
_cell.length_b   1.000
_cell.length_c   1.000
_cell.angle_alpha   90.00
_cell.angle_beta   90.00
_cell.angle_gamma   90.00
#
_symmetry.space_group_name_H-M   'P 1'
#
loop_
_entity.id
_entity.type
_entity.pdbx_description
1 polymer ?
#
loop_
_entity_poly.entity_id
_entity_poly.type
_entity_poly.pdbx_seq_one_letter_code
_entity_poly.pdbx_strand_id
1 'polypeptide(L)'
;MLIIGIAGGSGSGKTTVVKAITEQLKGKVTIIPQDAYYKDLSHCTAQEKRDHNFDHPDSIDFELLCEQLQQLKEGKSVEQPIYSYVTCARSKDETVTVHPSEVIIVEGILIFTCEKAREQMDIKLFVDADDDDRLMRVISRDIIERGKTVD
;
A
#
# COMPACT_ATOMS: atom_id res chain seq x y z
N MET A 1 10.17 -15.56 -9.75
CA MET A 1 9.68 -14.48 -8.87
C MET A 1 8.34 -14.90 -8.30
N LEU A 2 8.15 -14.79 -7.00
CA LEU A 2 6.89 -15.08 -6.29
C LEU A 2 6.27 -13.77 -5.84
N ILE A 3 4.98 -13.54 -6.12
CA ILE A 3 4.26 -12.35 -5.65
C ILE A 3 3.25 -12.75 -4.57
N ILE A 4 3.40 -12.16 -3.38
CA ILE A 4 2.52 -12.38 -2.24
C ILE A 4 1.70 -11.12 -1.99
N GLY A 5 0.38 -11.21 -2.09
CA GLY A 5 -0.54 -10.15 -1.70
C GLY A 5 -0.92 -10.28 -0.23
N ILE A 6 -0.79 -9.22 0.55
CA ILE A 6 -1.18 -9.18 1.97
C ILE A 6 -2.19 -8.06 2.17
N ALA A 7 -3.47 -8.41 2.27
CA ALA A 7 -4.55 -7.47 2.53
C ALA A 7 -5.07 -7.56 3.97
N GLY A 8 -5.86 -6.59 4.36
CA GLY A 8 -6.53 -6.52 5.66
C GLY A 8 -6.86 -5.08 6.02
N GLY A 9 -7.82 -4.87 6.89
CA GLY A 9 -8.24 -3.54 7.31
C GLY A 9 -7.13 -2.74 8.01
N SER A 10 -7.30 -1.44 8.09
CA SER A 10 -6.42 -0.58 8.87
C SER A 10 -6.35 -1.08 10.31
N GLY A 11 -5.16 -1.15 10.90
CA GLY A 11 -4.98 -1.67 12.27
C GLY A 11 -5.05 -3.20 12.42
N SER A 12 -5.23 -3.98 11.34
CA SER A 12 -5.32 -5.45 11.43
C SER A 12 -3.99 -6.15 11.77
N GLY A 13 -2.86 -5.47 11.62
CA GLY A 13 -1.53 -6.06 11.86
C GLY A 13 -0.79 -6.51 10.58
N LYS A 14 -1.23 -6.09 9.40
CA LYS A 14 -0.53 -6.39 8.13
C LYS A 14 0.97 -6.14 8.21
N THR A 15 1.38 -4.97 8.68
CA THR A 15 2.80 -4.60 8.81
C THR A 15 3.59 -5.57 9.67
N THR A 16 2.98 -6.11 10.73
CA THR A 16 3.60 -7.13 11.59
C THR A 16 3.83 -8.43 10.81
N VAL A 17 2.83 -8.86 10.04
CA VAL A 17 2.92 -10.06 9.19
C VAL A 17 3.99 -9.86 8.11
N VAL A 18 4.00 -8.72 7.44
CA VAL A 18 5.01 -8.37 6.42
C VAL A 18 6.41 -8.43 7.02
N LYS A 19 6.63 -7.83 8.18
CA LYS A 19 7.94 -7.87 8.88
C LYS A 19 8.37 -9.29 9.20
N ALA A 20 7.48 -10.11 9.76
CA ALA A 20 7.78 -11.49 10.11
C ALA A 20 8.19 -12.33 8.89
N ILE A 21 7.49 -12.16 7.75
CA ILE A 21 7.84 -12.83 6.49
C ILE A 21 9.20 -12.33 5.97
N THR A 22 9.42 -11.03 5.99
CA THR A 22 10.67 -10.41 5.48
C THR A 22 11.88 -10.87 6.27
N GLU A 23 11.77 -10.97 7.60
CA GLU A 23 12.84 -11.47 8.48
C GLU A 23 13.21 -12.93 8.16
N GLN A 24 12.22 -13.76 7.86
CA GLN A 24 12.46 -15.17 7.49
C GLN A 24 13.14 -15.30 6.11
N LEU A 25 12.84 -14.41 5.18
CA LEU A 25 13.35 -14.48 3.81
C LEU A 25 14.72 -13.77 3.61
N LYS A 26 15.34 -13.25 4.66
CA LYS A 26 16.73 -12.75 4.72
C LYS A 26 17.12 -11.83 3.56
N GLY A 27 16.31 -10.83 3.29
CA GLY A 27 16.64 -9.76 2.31
C GLY A 27 16.38 -10.11 0.84
N LYS A 28 15.78 -11.23 0.53
CA LYS A 28 15.36 -11.62 -0.82
C LYS A 28 13.95 -11.13 -1.17
N VAL A 29 13.48 -10.08 -0.50
CA VAL A 29 12.12 -9.58 -0.57
C VAL A 29 12.11 -8.11 -0.91
N THR A 30 11.28 -7.75 -1.85
CA THR A 30 10.89 -6.37 -2.14
C THR A 30 9.46 -6.15 -1.65
N ILE A 31 9.22 -5.07 -0.91
CA ILE A 31 7.89 -4.68 -0.43
C ILE A 31 7.36 -3.55 -1.30
N ILE A 32 6.14 -3.71 -1.79
CA ILE A 32 5.39 -2.71 -2.55
C ILE A 32 4.14 -2.34 -1.74
N PRO A 33 4.17 -1.20 -1.03
CA PRO A 33 3.00 -0.72 -0.33
C PRO A 33 1.99 -0.12 -1.31
N GLN A 34 0.73 -0.54 -1.23
CA GLN A 34 -0.37 0.06 -1.98
C GLN A 34 -0.46 1.58 -1.77
N ASP A 35 -0.09 2.02 -0.57
CA ASP A 35 -0.19 3.42 -0.16
C ASP A 35 0.65 4.36 -1.04
N ALA A 36 1.71 3.87 -1.68
CA ALA A 36 2.48 4.63 -2.66
C ALA A 36 1.65 4.95 -3.93
N TYR A 37 0.61 4.18 -4.21
CA TYR A 37 -0.19 4.26 -5.43
C TYR A 37 -1.50 5.03 -5.28
N TYR A 38 -1.72 5.76 -4.19
CA TYR A 38 -2.83 6.71 -4.14
C TYR A 38 -2.71 7.72 -5.28
N LYS A 39 -3.85 8.04 -5.90
CA LYS A 39 -3.90 9.04 -6.97
C LYS A 39 -3.53 10.42 -6.44
N ASP A 40 -2.85 11.20 -7.25
CA ASP A 40 -2.45 12.57 -6.91
C ASP A 40 -3.66 13.51 -6.85
N LEU A 41 -3.89 14.12 -5.71
CA LEU A 41 -4.93 15.10 -5.47
C LEU A 41 -4.37 16.53 -5.35
N SER A 42 -3.15 16.80 -5.83
CA SER A 42 -2.52 18.13 -5.74
C SER A 42 -3.36 19.23 -6.38
N HIS A 43 -4.16 18.86 -7.39
CA HIS A 43 -5.07 19.77 -8.13
C HIS A 43 -6.39 20.02 -7.40
N CYS A 44 -6.72 19.27 -6.36
CA CYS A 44 -7.97 19.39 -5.61
C CYS A 44 -7.87 20.47 -4.53
N THR A 45 -9.00 21.11 -4.23
CA THR A 45 -9.15 22.04 -3.11
C THR A 45 -9.03 21.31 -1.76
N ALA A 46 -8.81 22.06 -0.69
CA ALA A 46 -8.74 21.49 0.65
C ALA A 46 -10.06 20.81 1.07
N GLN A 47 -11.21 21.29 0.58
CA GLN A 47 -12.51 20.68 0.85
C GLN A 47 -12.65 19.35 0.11
N GLU A 48 -12.34 19.30 -1.18
CA GLU A 48 -12.39 18.07 -1.97
C GLU A 48 -11.48 16.98 -1.42
N LYS A 49 -10.30 17.36 -0.93
CA LYS A 49 -9.38 16.41 -0.25
C LYS A 49 -9.97 15.84 1.05
N ARG A 50 -10.68 16.66 1.83
CA ARG A 50 -11.37 16.20 3.06
C ARG A 50 -12.54 15.27 2.77
N ASP A 51 -13.27 15.53 1.68
CA ASP A 51 -14.46 14.77 1.29
C ASP A 51 -14.10 13.51 0.49
N HIS A 52 -12.81 13.37 0.09
CA HIS A 52 -12.34 12.23 -0.69
C HIS A 52 -12.35 10.94 0.14
N ASN A 53 -12.96 9.90 -0.43
CA ASN A 53 -12.98 8.57 0.20
C ASN A 53 -11.72 7.77 -0.16
N PHE A 54 -10.71 7.83 0.70
CA PHE A 54 -9.46 7.09 0.52
C PHE A 54 -9.61 5.57 0.67
N ASP A 55 -10.71 5.09 1.22
CA ASP A 55 -11.00 3.66 1.37
C ASP A 55 -11.78 3.09 0.15
N HIS A 56 -11.95 3.89 -0.91
CA HIS A 56 -12.56 3.43 -2.15
C HIS A 56 -11.49 2.98 -3.17
N PRO A 57 -11.72 1.87 -3.92
CA PRO A 57 -10.75 1.40 -4.92
C PRO A 57 -10.33 2.43 -5.96
N ASP A 58 -11.23 3.35 -6.33
CA ASP A 58 -10.94 4.43 -7.29
C ASP A 58 -9.87 5.42 -6.80
N SER A 59 -9.56 5.42 -5.50
CA SER A 59 -8.48 6.24 -4.93
C SER A 59 -7.10 5.72 -5.29
N ILE A 60 -7.00 4.47 -5.71
CA ILE A 60 -5.74 3.79 -6.02
C ILE A 60 -5.53 3.74 -7.53
N ASP A 61 -4.31 3.98 -7.95
CA ASP A 61 -3.83 3.82 -9.31
C ASP A 61 -3.41 2.35 -9.54
N PHE A 62 -4.42 1.48 -9.67
CA PHE A 62 -4.18 0.07 -9.92
C PHE A 62 -3.59 -0.21 -11.30
N GLU A 63 -3.78 0.70 -12.27
CA GLU A 63 -3.18 0.57 -13.58
C GLU A 63 -1.65 0.64 -13.48
N LEU A 64 -1.14 1.68 -12.84
CA LEU A 64 0.29 1.83 -12.59
C LEU A 64 0.86 0.69 -11.73
N LEU A 65 0.14 0.28 -10.67
CA LEU A 65 0.58 -0.84 -9.83
C LEU A 65 0.71 -2.13 -10.64
N CYS A 66 -0.28 -2.48 -11.45
CA CYS A 66 -0.27 -3.68 -12.27
C CYS A 66 0.83 -3.64 -13.34
N GLU A 67 1.03 -2.49 -13.97
CA GLU A 67 2.11 -2.29 -14.94
C GLU A 67 3.48 -2.49 -14.30
N GLN A 68 3.73 -1.89 -13.14
CA GLN A 68 5.00 -2.02 -12.44
C GLN A 68 5.25 -3.45 -11.93
N LEU A 69 4.22 -4.14 -11.45
CA LEU A 69 4.33 -5.57 -11.11
C LEU A 69 4.73 -6.42 -12.32
N GLN A 70 4.16 -6.14 -13.49
CA GLN A 70 4.51 -6.83 -14.71
C GLN A 70 5.96 -6.55 -15.13
N GLN A 71 6.41 -5.31 -15.05
CA GLN A 71 7.80 -4.93 -15.36
C GLN A 71 8.79 -5.63 -14.42
N LEU A 72 8.47 -5.71 -13.12
CA LEU A 72 9.30 -6.44 -12.15
C LEU A 72 9.38 -7.94 -12.45
N LYS A 73 8.27 -8.56 -12.90
CA LYS A 73 8.26 -9.96 -13.37
C LYS A 73 9.17 -10.17 -14.58
N GLU A 74 9.28 -9.17 -15.44
CA GLU A 74 10.18 -9.16 -16.60
C GLU A 74 11.65 -8.87 -16.23
N GLY A 75 11.96 -8.69 -14.95
CA GLY A 75 13.31 -8.40 -14.47
C GLY A 75 13.72 -6.94 -14.62
N LYS A 76 12.78 -6.03 -14.87
CA LYS A 76 13.03 -4.59 -14.99
C LYS A 76 12.82 -3.90 -13.65
N SER A 77 13.65 -2.91 -13.34
CA SER A 77 13.40 -2.01 -12.20
C SER A 77 12.30 -0.99 -12.53
N VAL A 78 11.58 -0.54 -11.52
CA VAL A 78 10.49 0.43 -11.66
C VAL A 78 10.66 1.61 -10.72
N GLU A 79 10.06 2.75 -11.07
CA GLU A 79 10.06 3.96 -10.26
C GLU A 79 8.74 4.07 -9.50
N GLN A 80 8.73 3.58 -8.27
CA GLN A 80 7.57 3.62 -7.40
C GLN A 80 7.29 5.07 -6.97
N PRO A 81 6.03 5.55 -7.03
CA PRO A 81 5.68 6.87 -6.53
C PRO A 81 5.95 7.03 -5.03
N ILE A 82 6.19 8.27 -4.60
CA ILE A 82 6.18 8.66 -3.19
C ILE A 82 4.90 9.45 -2.95
N TYR A 83 4.06 8.99 -2.03
CA TYR A 83 2.81 9.63 -1.67
C TYR A 83 2.87 10.24 -0.27
N SER A 84 2.37 11.46 -0.13
CA SER A 84 2.25 12.17 1.14
C SER A 84 0.79 12.23 1.59
N TYR A 85 0.48 11.64 2.72
CA TYR A 85 -0.84 11.75 3.35
C TYR A 85 -1.16 13.16 3.85
N VAL A 86 -0.13 13.97 4.17
CA VAL A 86 -0.31 15.33 4.67
C VAL A 86 -0.81 16.25 3.55
N THR A 87 -0.24 16.11 2.36
CA THR A 87 -0.60 16.95 1.21
C THR A 87 -1.64 16.29 0.29
N CYS A 88 -1.92 14.99 0.49
CA CYS A 88 -2.73 14.15 -0.40
C CYS A 88 -2.23 14.23 -1.85
N ALA A 89 -0.92 14.13 -2.02
CA ALA A 89 -0.26 14.29 -3.31
C ALA A 89 0.93 13.35 -3.47
N ARG A 90 1.23 13.01 -4.72
CA ARG A 90 2.50 12.35 -5.08
C ARG A 90 3.63 13.38 -5.17
N SER A 91 4.85 12.97 -4.81
CA SER A 91 6.04 13.75 -5.13
C SER A 91 6.15 13.92 -6.65
N LYS A 92 6.49 15.13 -7.12
CA LYS A 92 6.67 15.41 -8.55
C LYS A 92 8.07 15.05 -9.04
N ASP A 93 9.03 15.14 -8.14
CA ASP A 93 10.45 15.11 -8.50
C ASP A 93 11.19 13.89 -7.92
N GLU A 94 10.52 13.11 -7.06
CA GLU A 94 11.14 11.99 -6.37
C GLU A 94 10.32 10.72 -6.51
N THR A 95 11.03 9.62 -6.74
CA THR A 95 10.50 8.26 -6.76
C THR A 95 11.41 7.35 -5.95
N VAL A 96 10.98 6.13 -5.72
CA VAL A 96 11.82 5.08 -5.15
C VAL A 96 12.06 4.04 -6.23
N THR A 97 13.33 3.85 -6.62
CA THR A 97 13.69 2.78 -7.55
C THR A 97 13.53 1.43 -6.84
N VAL A 98 12.64 0.61 -7.37
CA VAL A 98 12.36 -0.74 -6.88
C VAL A 98 12.98 -1.75 -7.85
N HIS A 99 13.84 -2.62 -7.32
CA HIS A 99 14.50 -3.66 -8.10
C HIS A 99 13.76 -4.99 -8.01
N PRO A 100 13.81 -5.82 -9.09
CA PRO A 100 13.30 -7.17 -9.05
C PRO A 100 13.96 -8.00 -7.94
N SER A 101 13.18 -8.86 -7.30
CA SER A 101 13.68 -9.79 -6.28
C SER A 101 13.04 -11.17 -6.43
N GLU A 102 13.52 -12.16 -5.67
CA GLU A 102 12.93 -13.50 -5.70
C GLU A 102 11.47 -13.50 -5.21
N VAL A 103 11.17 -12.64 -4.23
CA VAL A 103 9.84 -12.47 -3.65
C VAL A 103 9.45 -11.00 -3.64
N ILE A 104 8.24 -10.70 -4.10
CA ILE A 104 7.59 -9.39 -3.96
C ILE A 104 6.42 -9.53 -3.01
N ILE A 105 6.33 -8.65 -2.02
CA ILE A 105 5.16 -8.52 -1.15
C ILE A 105 4.43 -7.25 -1.56
N VAL A 106 3.19 -7.39 -2.03
CA VAL A 106 2.26 -6.26 -2.24
C VAL A 106 1.34 -6.21 -1.03
N GLU A 107 1.34 -5.09 -0.30
CA GLU A 107 0.53 -4.96 0.91
C GLU A 107 -0.39 -3.74 0.84
N GLY A 108 -1.60 -3.87 1.37
CA GLY A 108 -2.53 -2.75 1.46
C GLY A 108 -3.96 -3.15 1.82
N ILE A 109 -4.80 -2.15 2.03
CA ILE A 109 -6.19 -2.38 2.44
C ILE A 109 -7.09 -2.81 1.28
N LEU A 110 -6.79 -2.39 0.04
CA LEU A 110 -7.64 -2.54 -1.15
C LEU A 110 -7.01 -3.42 -2.25
N ILE A 111 -5.84 -4.01 -2.04
CA ILE A 111 -5.11 -4.71 -3.11
C ILE A 111 -5.88 -5.87 -3.73
N PHE A 112 -6.86 -6.43 -3.01
CA PHE A 112 -7.70 -7.51 -3.53
C PHE A 112 -8.99 -7.03 -4.22
N THR A 113 -9.26 -5.74 -4.26
CA THR A 113 -10.43 -5.19 -4.96
C THR A 113 -10.22 -5.15 -6.49
N CYS A 114 -8.98 -5.06 -6.95
CA CYS A 114 -8.64 -5.07 -8.37
C CYS A 114 -8.36 -6.50 -8.85
N GLU A 115 -9.16 -6.99 -9.81
CA GLU A 115 -9.00 -8.33 -10.37
C GLU A 115 -7.64 -8.53 -11.04
N LYS A 116 -7.22 -7.59 -11.88
CA LYS A 116 -5.90 -7.64 -12.57
C LYS A 116 -4.72 -7.71 -11.59
N ALA A 117 -4.82 -7.04 -10.44
CA ALA A 117 -3.80 -7.12 -9.40
C ALA A 117 -3.83 -8.49 -8.71
N ARG A 118 -5.02 -9.01 -8.38
CA ARG A 118 -5.18 -10.35 -7.77
C ARG A 118 -4.64 -11.47 -8.66
N GLU A 119 -4.83 -11.39 -9.98
CA GLU A 119 -4.34 -12.38 -10.94
C GLU A 119 -2.82 -12.43 -11.00
N GLN A 120 -2.15 -11.33 -10.68
CA GLN A 120 -0.69 -11.28 -10.65
C GLN A 120 -0.08 -11.85 -9.36
N MET A 121 -0.90 -12.10 -8.33
CA MET A 121 -0.45 -12.59 -7.03
C MET A 121 -0.57 -14.11 -6.95
N ASP A 122 0.54 -14.78 -6.66
CA ASP A 122 0.62 -16.24 -6.50
C ASP A 122 0.02 -16.68 -5.15
N ILE A 123 0.28 -15.92 -4.09
CA ILE A 123 -0.26 -16.16 -2.74
C ILE A 123 -1.04 -14.94 -2.30
N LYS A 124 -2.19 -15.17 -1.69
CA LYS A 124 -3.08 -14.12 -1.17
C LYS A 124 -3.37 -14.39 0.29
N LEU A 125 -2.95 -13.46 1.16
CA LEU A 125 -3.16 -13.53 2.60
C LEU A 125 -4.09 -12.37 3.02
N PHE A 126 -5.11 -12.70 3.78
CA PHE A 126 -5.95 -11.70 4.40
C PHE A 126 -5.72 -11.71 5.91
N VAL A 127 -5.28 -10.57 6.45
CA VAL A 127 -5.03 -10.40 7.88
C VAL A 127 -6.29 -9.83 8.50
N ASP A 128 -6.96 -10.64 9.28
CA ASP A 128 -8.16 -10.27 10.02
C ASP A 128 -7.85 -9.97 11.48
N ALA A 129 -8.60 -9.06 12.07
CA ALA A 129 -8.56 -8.73 13.49
C ALA A 129 -9.89 -8.10 13.89
N ASP A 130 -10.27 -8.28 15.15
CA ASP A 130 -11.52 -7.75 15.68
C ASP A 130 -11.62 -6.23 15.54
N ASP A 131 -12.81 -5.73 15.26
CA ASP A 131 -13.03 -4.33 14.89
C ASP A 131 -12.67 -3.35 16.01
N ASP A 132 -12.90 -3.70 17.27
CA ASP A 132 -12.53 -2.92 18.44
C ASP A 132 -10.99 -2.83 18.59
N ASP A 133 -10.27 -3.93 18.44
CA ASP A 133 -8.80 -3.96 18.42
C ASP A 133 -8.23 -3.09 17.31
N ARG A 134 -8.82 -3.18 16.13
CA ARG A 134 -8.43 -2.35 14.97
C ARG A 134 -8.66 -0.87 15.26
N LEU A 135 -9.84 -0.52 15.79
CA LEU A 135 -10.19 0.86 16.13
C LEU A 135 -9.19 1.47 17.11
N MET A 136 -8.87 0.76 18.19
CA MET A 136 -7.91 1.22 19.20
C MET A 136 -6.52 1.46 18.60
N ARG A 137 -6.05 0.56 17.73
CA ARG A 137 -4.75 0.70 17.06
C ARG A 137 -4.72 1.85 16.07
N VAL A 138 -5.82 2.06 15.31
CA VAL A 138 -5.93 3.17 14.34
C VAL A 138 -5.94 4.51 15.07
N ILE A 139 -6.74 4.66 16.12
CA ILE A 139 -6.80 5.89 16.91
C ILE A 139 -5.40 6.23 17.48
N SER A 140 -4.74 5.26 18.11
CA SER A 140 -3.41 5.46 18.68
C SER A 140 -2.39 5.90 17.64
N ARG A 141 -2.35 5.22 16.47
CA ARG A 141 -1.47 5.57 15.37
C ARG A 141 -1.75 6.96 14.81
N ASP A 142 -3.01 7.27 14.54
CA ASP A 142 -3.39 8.52 13.89
C ASP A 142 -3.12 9.73 14.78
N ILE A 143 -3.27 9.60 16.11
CA ILE A 143 -2.90 10.63 17.08
C ILE A 143 -1.37 10.79 17.15
N ILE A 144 -0.64 9.69 17.31
CA ILE A 144 0.81 9.73 17.61
C ILE A 144 1.62 10.02 16.36
N GLU A 145 1.31 9.34 15.24
CA GLU A 145 2.15 9.36 14.03
C GLU A 145 1.66 10.34 12.97
N ARG A 146 0.35 10.60 12.90
CA ARG A 146 -0.27 11.45 11.87
C ARG A 146 -0.74 12.81 12.39
N GLY A 147 -0.60 13.08 13.69
CA GLY A 147 -0.95 14.36 14.31
C GLY A 147 -2.43 14.74 14.17
N LYS A 148 -3.31 13.76 14.02
CA LYS A 148 -4.76 14.01 13.98
C LYS A 148 -5.28 14.31 15.39
N THR A 149 -6.24 15.22 15.49
CA THR A 149 -6.99 15.51 16.73
C THR A 149 -8.21 14.60 16.81
N VAL A 150 -8.71 14.41 18.02
CA VAL A 150 -9.89 13.56 18.34
C VAL A 150 -11.19 14.39 18.28
N ASP A 151 -11.16 15.57 17.65
CA ASP A 151 -12.33 16.46 17.53
C ASP A 151 -13.24 16.05 16.36
#